data_aa2fee8dcf1a57ccef494932963acfd2
#
_entry.id   aa2fee8dcf1a57ccef494932963acfd2
#
_cell.length_a   1.000
_cell.length_b   1.000
_cell.length_c   1.000
_cell.angle_alpha   90.00
_cell.angle_beta   90.00
_cell.angle_gamma   90.00
#
_symmetry.space_group_name_H-M   'P 1'
#
loop_
_entity.id
_entity.type
_entity.pdbx_description
1 polymer ?
#
loop_
_entity_poly.entity_id
_entity_poly.type
_entity_poly.pdbx_seq_one_letter_code
_entity_poly.pdbx_strand_id
1 'polypeptide(L)'
;LDEHLSGSFDYFIEKRHDILTTRNTAPNFIAITMPVVNIGKVDNKGFELVLKWNHSIGDFKYWINGNLSYAKNKIVYKDEIPHKYPWLYETGQSVGQPFGFIFDDFVTEADLESGKLPDHKLDLKPGDAKYKDLNGDNIIDDNDQCPIGNPIYPQLTAGITAGFEYKGFDFSMLWAGSGKVSRFISAGLRVPFGGGNYGLLQYMIDDHWTPETAETAKTPRFSGAANANNYTRNSTLWLKDASYIRLKNVQIGYTFKGEWMKKIHLKNMRIYASGENLLTFDHLKIADPEATDDKQFQYPLQMIFNIGLNLNF
;
A
#
# COMPACT_ATOMS: atom_id res chain seq x y z
N LEU A 1 4.39 -38.36 2.77
CA LEU A 1 3.54 -37.52 3.66
C LEU A 1 2.06 -37.80 3.37
N ASP A 2 1.68 -39.05 3.44
CA ASP A 2 0.31 -39.63 3.51
C ASP A 2 -0.85 -38.77 2.94
N GLU A 3 -0.68 -38.19 1.74
CA GLU A 3 -1.67 -37.33 1.05
C GLU A 3 -2.23 -36.10 1.82
N HIS A 4 -1.72 -35.85 3.05
CA HIS A 4 -2.19 -34.73 3.86
C HIS A 4 -1.61 -33.39 3.44
N LEU A 5 -0.37 -33.38 2.94
CA LEU A 5 0.33 -32.18 2.48
C LEU A 5 0.48 -32.20 0.97
N SER A 6 0.00 -31.17 0.31
CA SER A 6 0.29 -30.90 -1.10
C SER A 6 0.78 -29.46 -1.27
N GLY A 7 1.52 -29.21 -2.32
CA GLY A 7 2.02 -27.86 -2.59
C GLY A 7 2.62 -27.74 -3.98
N SER A 8 2.79 -26.51 -4.41
CA SER A 8 3.53 -26.13 -5.61
C SER A 8 4.49 -24.98 -5.29
N PHE A 9 5.61 -25.01 -5.96
CA PHE A 9 6.56 -23.90 -5.95
C PHE A 9 6.94 -23.60 -7.39
N ASP A 10 6.74 -22.35 -7.78
CA ASP A 10 7.04 -21.84 -9.10
C ASP A 10 8.02 -20.69 -8.98
N TYR A 11 9.11 -20.74 -9.75
CA TYR A 11 10.04 -19.64 -9.90
C TYR A 11 9.99 -19.14 -11.33
N PHE A 12 9.84 -17.85 -11.53
CA PHE A 12 9.70 -17.24 -12.86
C PHE A 12 10.69 -16.13 -13.11
N ILE A 13 11.09 -16.02 -14.37
CA ILE A 13 11.81 -14.86 -14.92
C ILE A 13 11.09 -14.48 -16.19
N GLU A 14 10.63 -13.25 -16.25
CA GLU A 14 9.95 -12.68 -17.40
C GLU A 14 10.71 -11.46 -17.91
N LYS A 15 10.97 -11.42 -19.21
CA LYS A 15 11.60 -10.28 -19.88
C LYS A 15 10.60 -9.72 -20.88
N ARG A 16 10.05 -8.56 -20.56
CA ARG A 16 9.11 -7.84 -21.43
C ARG A 16 9.86 -6.80 -22.22
N HIS A 17 9.65 -6.80 -23.53
CA HIS A 17 10.18 -5.82 -24.47
C HIS A 17 9.03 -5.25 -25.31
N ASP A 18 9.34 -4.25 -26.12
CA ASP A 18 8.37 -3.59 -27.00
C ASP A 18 7.16 -3.02 -26.26
N ILE A 19 7.39 -2.56 -25.02
CA ILE A 19 6.37 -1.91 -24.20
C ILE A 19 6.14 -0.50 -24.76
N LEU A 20 4.87 -0.15 -24.94
CA LEU A 20 4.46 1.20 -25.33
C LEU A 20 4.95 2.23 -24.31
N THR A 21 5.74 3.20 -24.76
CA THR A 21 6.23 4.30 -23.94
C THR A 21 6.24 5.61 -24.74
N THR A 22 6.09 6.71 -24.03
CA THR A 22 6.20 8.04 -24.65
C THR A 22 7.67 8.33 -24.98
N ARG A 23 7.93 8.93 -26.13
CA ARG A 23 9.26 9.44 -26.46
C ARG A 23 9.50 10.76 -25.72
N ASN A 24 10.40 10.73 -24.76
CA ASN A 24 10.75 11.89 -23.94
C ASN A 24 12.04 12.60 -24.41
N THR A 25 12.85 11.91 -25.23
CA THR A 25 14.12 12.45 -25.76
C THR A 25 13.95 13.33 -26.99
N ALA A 26 12.73 13.48 -27.50
CA ALA A 26 12.47 14.39 -28.63
C ALA A 26 12.45 15.84 -28.12
N PRO A 27 13.11 16.77 -28.86
CA PRO A 27 13.18 18.18 -28.49
C PRO A 27 11.80 18.83 -28.40
N ASN A 28 11.48 19.51 -27.30
CA ASN A 28 10.17 20.17 -27.07
C ASN A 28 9.85 21.31 -28.07
N PHE A 29 10.85 21.85 -28.79
CA PHE A 29 10.63 22.94 -29.73
C PHE A 29 9.93 22.49 -31.03
N ILE A 30 9.76 21.18 -31.24
CA ILE A 30 9.09 20.63 -32.42
C ILE A 30 7.59 20.90 -32.42
N ALA A 31 7.00 21.27 -31.26
CA ALA A 31 5.58 21.57 -31.07
C ALA A 31 4.60 20.44 -31.56
N ILE A 32 5.11 19.21 -31.69
CA ILE A 32 4.32 18.03 -32.07
C ILE A 32 4.25 17.08 -30.89
N THR A 33 3.05 16.61 -30.57
CA THR A 33 2.88 15.51 -29.63
C THR A 33 3.50 14.25 -30.23
N MET A 34 4.56 13.75 -29.60
CA MET A 34 5.22 12.54 -30.08
C MET A 34 4.32 11.32 -29.86
N PRO A 35 4.23 10.44 -30.87
CA PRO A 35 3.49 9.19 -30.68
C PRO A 35 4.16 8.29 -29.67
N VAL A 36 3.38 7.46 -28.99
CA VAL A 36 3.90 6.35 -28.19
C VAL A 36 4.56 5.32 -29.11
N VAL A 37 5.65 4.74 -28.65
CA VAL A 37 6.46 3.79 -29.43
C VAL A 37 6.77 2.54 -28.61
N ASN A 38 6.98 1.42 -29.27
CA ASN A 38 7.23 0.12 -28.63
C ASN A 38 8.73 -0.06 -28.36
N ILE A 39 9.27 0.60 -27.32
CA ILE A 39 10.71 0.57 -27.01
C ILE A 39 11.01 0.24 -25.55
N GLY A 40 10.02 0.31 -24.67
CA GLY A 40 10.20 0.03 -23.25
C GLY A 40 10.58 -1.42 -22.97
N LYS A 41 11.42 -1.64 -21.94
CA LYS A 41 11.85 -2.97 -21.50
C LYS A 41 11.76 -3.06 -19.99
N VAL A 42 11.17 -4.15 -19.49
CA VAL A 42 11.03 -4.44 -18.06
C VAL A 42 11.33 -5.91 -17.82
N ASP A 43 12.24 -6.18 -16.90
CA ASP A 43 12.47 -7.52 -16.38
C ASP A 43 11.63 -7.73 -15.10
N ASN A 44 11.04 -8.91 -14.96
CA ASN A 44 10.33 -9.31 -13.75
C ASN A 44 10.80 -10.70 -13.30
N LYS A 45 11.00 -10.89 -12.00
CA LYS A 45 11.37 -12.17 -11.43
C LYS A 45 10.72 -12.35 -10.07
N GLY A 46 10.41 -13.60 -9.75
CA GLY A 46 9.76 -13.89 -8.51
C GLY A 46 9.56 -15.37 -8.28
N PHE A 47 8.87 -15.67 -7.22
CA PHE A 47 8.43 -17.04 -6.92
C PHE A 47 7.00 -17.02 -6.37
N GLU A 48 6.33 -18.14 -6.54
CA GLU A 48 5.02 -18.43 -5.97
C GLU A 48 5.07 -19.75 -5.22
N LEU A 49 4.46 -19.75 -4.03
CA LEU A 49 4.38 -20.92 -3.16
C LEU A 49 2.93 -21.15 -2.78
N VAL A 50 2.45 -22.35 -2.97
CA VAL A 50 1.15 -22.82 -2.45
C VAL A 50 1.38 -24.04 -1.60
N LEU A 51 0.86 -24.02 -0.37
CA LEU A 51 0.87 -25.16 0.54
C LEU A 51 -0.55 -25.45 1.01
N LYS A 52 -0.94 -26.71 0.97
CA LYS A 52 -2.26 -27.18 1.41
C LYS A 52 -2.07 -28.35 2.36
N TRP A 53 -2.61 -28.22 3.53
CA TRP A 53 -2.69 -29.27 4.52
C TRP A 53 -4.15 -29.64 4.78
N ASN A 54 -4.48 -30.92 4.66
CA ASN A 54 -5.80 -31.44 4.97
C ASN A 54 -5.61 -32.69 5.82
N HIS A 55 -6.32 -32.80 6.93
CA HIS A 55 -6.25 -33.96 7.78
C HIS A 55 -7.58 -34.23 8.48
N SER A 56 -7.81 -35.50 8.86
CA SER A 56 -9.01 -35.94 9.57
C SER A 56 -8.62 -36.84 10.73
N ILE A 57 -9.16 -36.57 11.91
CA ILE A 57 -8.99 -37.37 13.13
C ILE A 57 -10.40 -37.76 13.62
N GLY A 58 -10.84 -38.96 13.26
CA GLY A 58 -12.22 -39.34 13.49
C GLY A 58 -13.20 -38.43 12.76
N ASP A 59 -14.13 -37.84 13.51
CA ASP A 59 -15.12 -36.91 12.97
C ASP A 59 -14.58 -35.45 12.78
N PHE A 60 -13.38 -35.18 13.27
CA PHE A 60 -12.76 -33.83 13.16
C PHE A 60 -11.94 -33.76 11.89
N LYS A 61 -12.36 -32.91 10.96
CA LYS A 61 -11.64 -32.57 9.72
C LYS A 61 -11.15 -31.16 9.79
N TYR A 62 -9.90 -30.90 9.42
CA TYR A 62 -9.36 -29.55 9.37
C TYR A 62 -8.44 -29.36 8.17
N TRP A 63 -8.32 -28.12 7.75
CA TRP A 63 -7.45 -27.71 6.65
C TRP A 63 -6.78 -26.37 6.91
N ILE A 64 -5.59 -26.22 6.33
CA ILE A 64 -4.85 -24.96 6.26
C ILE A 64 -4.28 -24.86 4.86
N ASN A 65 -4.66 -23.81 4.11
CA ASN A 65 -4.13 -23.53 2.79
C ASN A 65 -3.46 -22.18 2.81
N GLY A 66 -2.19 -22.13 2.42
CA GLY A 66 -1.41 -20.89 2.33
C GLY A 66 -0.94 -20.66 0.90
N ASN A 67 -0.92 -19.40 0.49
CA ASN A 67 -0.24 -18.94 -0.71
C ASN A 67 0.65 -17.76 -0.39
N LEU A 68 1.77 -17.67 -1.09
CA LEU A 68 2.74 -16.59 -1.01
C LEU A 68 3.27 -16.33 -2.40
N SER A 69 3.20 -15.08 -2.84
CA SER A 69 3.82 -14.62 -4.08
C SER A 69 4.76 -13.46 -3.79
N TYR A 70 5.97 -13.55 -4.30
CA TYR A 70 6.93 -12.47 -4.29
C TYR A 70 7.42 -12.19 -5.70
N ALA A 71 7.23 -10.96 -6.17
CA ALA A 71 7.67 -10.53 -7.49
C ALA A 71 8.37 -9.17 -7.41
N LYS A 72 9.53 -9.07 -8.07
CA LYS A 72 10.26 -7.80 -8.18
C LYS A 72 10.59 -7.54 -9.65
N ASN A 73 10.06 -6.45 -10.16
CA ASN A 73 10.39 -5.99 -11.50
C ASN A 73 11.48 -4.91 -11.48
N LYS A 74 12.06 -4.68 -12.66
CA LYS A 74 13.08 -3.64 -12.91
C LYS A 74 12.88 -3.08 -14.30
N ILE A 75 12.80 -1.77 -14.41
CA ILE A 75 12.85 -1.06 -15.69
C ILE A 75 14.26 -1.21 -16.25
N VAL A 76 14.38 -1.91 -17.37
CA VAL A 76 15.66 -2.12 -18.08
C VAL A 76 15.92 -0.99 -19.05
N TYR A 77 14.85 -0.51 -19.71
CA TYR A 77 14.92 0.62 -20.60
C TYR A 77 13.62 1.39 -20.63
N LYS A 78 13.74 2.69 -20.49
CA LYS A 78 12.70 3.71 -20.69
C LYS A 78 13.35 4.87 -21.43
N ASP A 79 12.62 5.51 -22.35
CA ASP A 79 13.12 6.69 -23.05
C ASP A 79 13.14 7.88 -22.08
N GLU A 80 14.29 8.11 -21.42
CA GLU A 80 14.48 9.15 -20.43
C GLU A 80 15.43 10.23 -20.95
N ILE A 81 15.13 11.48 -20.65
CA ILE A 81 16.05 12.61 -20.86
C ILE A 81 17.29 12.38 -19.99
N PRO A 82 18.51 12.60 -20.49
CA PRO A 82 19.70 12.50 -19.66
C PRO A 82 19.61 13.37 -18.42
N HIS A 83 19.69 12.74 -17.25
CA HIS A 83 19.70 13.42 -15.96
C HIS A 83 21.12 13.73 -15.52
N LYS A 84 21.28 14.84 -14.78
CA LYS A 84 22.58 15.27 -14.23
C LYS A 84 23.10 14.29 -13.16
N TYR A 85 22.18 13.67 -12.40
CA TYR A 85 22.52 12.79 -11.29
C TYR A 85 21.95 11.39 -11.49
N PRO A 86 22.68 10.32 -11.11
CA PRO A 86 22.26 8.93 -11.34
C PRO A 86 21.01 8.54 -10.58
N TRP A 87 20.72 9.15 -9.45
CA TRP A 87 19.54 8.84 -8.64
C TRP A 87 18.21 9.37 -9.20
N LEU A 88 18.26 10.24 -10.24
CA LEU A 88 17.07 10.75 -10.88
C LEU A 88 16.47 9.81 -11.93
N TYR A 89 17.20 8.74 -12.30
CA TYR A 89 16.73 7.80 -13.33
C TYR A 89 15.69 6.83 -12.77
N GLU A 90 14.58 6.68 -13.50
CA GLU A 90 13.62 5.60 -13.28
C GLU A 90 14.16 4.26 -13.84
N THR A 91 14.96 4.29 -14.91
CA THR A 91 15.67 3.11 -15.42
C THR A 91 16.56 2.53 -14.32
N GLY A 92 16.37 1.25 -14.04
CA GLY A 92 17.02 0.58 -12.92
C GLY A 92 16.12 0.42 -11.68
N GLN A 93 15.04 1.19 -11.57
CA GLN A 93 14.05 1.09 -10.50
C GLN A 93 12.90 0.14 -10.88
N SER A 94 12.04 -0.15 -9.91
CA SER A 94 10.80 -0.89 -10.17
C SER A 94 9.76 0.01 -10.83
N VAL A 95 8.88 -0.58 -11.62
CA VAL A 95 7.70 0.13 -12.14
C VAL A 95 6.85 0.62 -10.97
N GLY A 96 6.50 1.91 -11.00
CA GLY A 96 5.76 2.56 -9.91
C GLY A 96 6.61 2.85 -8.67
N GLN A 97 7.94 2.94 -8.81
CA GLN A 97 8.82 3.42 -7.75
C GLN A 97 8.51 4.88 -7.44
N PRO A 98 8.13 5.23 -6.20
CA PRO A 98 7.97 6.62 -5.81
C PRO A 98 9.30 7.36 -5.83
N PHE A 99 9.26 8.61 -6.33
CA PHE A 99 10.36 9.57 -6.25
C PHE A 99 9.93 10.75 -5.40
N GLY A 100 10.85 11.29 -4.65
CA GLY A 100 10.60 12.45 -3.80
C GLY A 100 11.79 12.85 -2.96
N PHE A 101 11.57 13.86 -2.15
CA PHE A 101 12.58 14.42 -1.27
C PHE A 101 12.75 13.56 0.00
N ILE A 102 13.95 13.51 0.53
CA ILE A 102 14.19 12.93 1.84
C ILE A 102 13.90 14.00 2.89
N PHE A 103 12.83 13.82 3.65
CA PHE A 103 12.54 14.64 4.83
C PHE A 103 13.64 14.44 5.87
N ASP A 104 14.21 15.52 6.35
CA ASP A 104 15.26 15.50 7.37
C ASP A 104 14.65 15.72 8.76
N ASP A 105 13.99 16.85 8.95
CA ASP A 105 13.32 17.22 10.19
C ASP A 105 12.42 18.45 9.96
N PHE A 106 11.81 18.98 11.01
CA PHE A 106 11.18 20.28 10.98
C PHE A 106 12.20 21.39 11.28
N VAL A 107 12.04 22.52 10.60
CA VAL A 107 12.87 23.72 10.80
C VAL A 107 12.74 24.21 12.22
N THR A 108 13.86 24.52 12.87
CA THR A 108 13.93 25.15 14.18
C THR A 108 14.38 26.62 14.05
N GLU A 109 14.21 27.40 15.11
CA GLU A 109 14.78 28.77 15.15
C GLU A 109 16.29 28.75 15.00
N ALA A 110 16.96 27.79 15.64
CA ALA A 110 18.41 27.61 15.52
C ALA A 110 18.86 27.27 14.09
N ASP A 111 18.07 26.53 13.32
CA ASP A 111 18.35 26.30 11.89
C ASP A 111 18.37 27.61 11.11
N LEU A 112 17.38 28.48 11.33
CA LEU A 112 17.27 29.77 10.65
C LEU A 112 18.40 30.72 11.03
N GLU A 113 18.75 30.78 12.31
CA GLU A 113 19.85 31.62 12.83
C GLU A 113 21.22 31.12 12.36
N SER A 114 21.38 29.85 12.12
CA SER A 114 22.66 29.25 11.71
C SER A 114 23.15 29.72 10.34
N GLY A 115 22.25 30.14 9.46
CA GLY A 115 22.52 30.50 8.07
C GLY A 115 23.05 29.31 7.22
N LYS A 116 22.94 28.06 7.71
CA LYS A 116 23.40 26.84 7.04
C LYS A 116 22.28 26.03 6.39
N LEU A 117 21.04 26.45 6.57
CA LEU A 117 19.90 25.78 5.98
C LEU A 117 19.93 25.97 4.45
N PRO A 118 19.82 24.87 3.66
CA PRO A 118 19.71 24.99 2.21
C PRO A 118 18.53 25.86 1.78
N ASP A 119 18.67 26.57 0.67
CA ASP A 119 17.61 27.39 0.12
C ASP A 119 16.46 26.52 -0.45
N HIS A 120 15.32 26.52 0.20
CA HIS A 120 14.11 25.82 -0.24
C HIS A 120 13.29 26.61 -1.26
N LYS A 121 13.79 27.74 -1.75
CA LYS A 121 13.09 28.68 -2.63
C LYS A 121 11.78 29.19 -2.00
N LEU A 122 11.76 29.26 -0.69
CA LEU A 122 10.63 29.65 0.13
C LEU A 122 11.16 30.25 1.44
N ASP A 123 10.49 31.26 1.95
CA ASP A 123 10.75 31.80 3.29
C ASP A 123 10.24 30.82 4.35
N LEU A 124 11.14 30.01 4.87
CA LEU A 124 10.84 28.99 5.87
C LEU A 124 10.64 29.60 7.25
N LYS A 125 9.77 28.96 8.02
CA LYS A 125 9.48 29.29 9.42
C LYS A 125 9.67 28.07 10.30
N PRO A 126 9.88 28.23 11.61
CA PRO A 126 9.92 27.10 12.53
C PRO A 126 8.69 26.21 12.37
N GLY A 127 8.92 24.88 12.28
CA GLY A 127 7.89 23.89 12.01
C GLY A 127 7.57 23.62 10.54
N ASP A 128 8.22 24.30 9.59
CA ASP A 128 8.18 23.90 8.19
C ASP A 128 9.08 22.69 7.95
N ALA A 129 8.75 21.85 6.96
CA ALA A 129 9.56 20.70 6.62
C ALA A 129 10.90 21.13 6.00
N LYS A 130 12.01 20.55 6.46
CA LYS A 130 13.32 20.65 5.82
C LYS A 130 13.70 19.35 5.14
N TYR A 131 14.40 19.45 4.01
CA TYR A 131 14.77 18.34 3.17
C TYR A 131 16.29 18.28 3.00
N LYS A 132 16.78 17.07 2.71
CA LYS A 132 18.21 16.85 2.46
C LYS A 132 18.60 17.35 1.09
N ASP A 133 19.65 18.15 1.06
CA ASP A 133 20.38 18.51 -0.15
C ASP A 133 21.27 17.30 -0.55
N LEU A 134 20.88 16.61 -1.62
CA LEU A 134 21.55 15.41 -2.08
C LEU A 134 22.76 15.70 -2.96
N ASN A 135 22.74 16.81 -3.66
CA ASN A 135 23.79 17.17 -4.60
C ASN A 135 24.84 18.13 -4.02
N GLY A 136 24.57 18.72 -2.83
CA GLY A 136 25.48 19.59 -2.09
C GLY A 136 25.60 21.00 -2.68
N ASP A 137 24.60 21.47 -3.45
CA ASP A 137 24.62 22.79 -4.05
C ASP A 137 23.95 23.88 -3.19
N ASN A 138 23.49 23.50 -2.02
CA ASN A 138 22.79 24.34 -1.03
C ASN A 138 21.44 24.90 -1.50
N ILE A 139 20.80 24.23 -2.47
CA ILE A 139 19.47 24.54 -2.99
C ILE A 139 18.63 23.27 -3.01
N ILE A 140 17.43 23.32 -2.45
CA ILE A 140 16.48 22.20 -2.51
C ILE A 140 15.61 22.34 -3.75
N ASP A 141 15.90 21.53 -4.75
CA ASP A 141 15.14 21.50 -6.01
C ASP A 141 14.94 20.06 -6.55
N ASP A 142 14.47 19.93 -7.80
CA ASP A 142 14.18 18.64 -8.38
C ASP A 142 15.41 17.72 -8.51
N ASN A 143 16.63 18.25 -8.39
CA ASN A 143 17.86 17.47 -8.37
C ASN A 143 18.04 16.69 -7.06
N ASP A 144 17.32 17.03 -5.99
CA ASP A 144 17.35 16.37 -4.68
C ASP A 144 16.26 15.30 -4.53
N GLN A 145 15.49 15.04 -5.57
CA GLN A 145 14.57 13.92 -5.58
C GLN A 145 15.31 12.62 -5.84
N CYS A 146 14.93 11.56 -5.13
CA CYS A 146 15.50 10.23 -5.33
C CYS A 146 14.41 9.16 -5.17
N PRO A 147 14.69 7.90 -5.54
CA PRO A 147 13.78 6.79 -5.25
C PRO A 147 13.58 6.65 -3.74
N ILE A 148 12.34 6.68 -3.27
CA ILE A 148 11.98 6.58 -1.86
C ILE A 148 10.99 5.44 -1.63
N GLY A 149 11.09 4.78 -0.49
CA GLY A 149 10.20 3.69 -0.09
C GLY A 149 10.18 2.49 -1.03
N ASN A 150 9.05 1.78 -1.03
CA ASN A 150 8.78 0.66 -1.92
C ASN A 150 7.91 1.10 -3.09
N PRO A 151 7.86 0.31 -4.20
CA PRO A 151 6.94 0.58 -5.29
C PRO A 151 5.47 0.64 -4.83
N ILE A 152 4.64 1.35 -5.60
CA ILE A 152 3.19 1.42 -5.34
C ILE A 152 2.48 0.10 -5.60
N TYR A 153 3.09 -0.83 -6.32
CA TYR A 153 2.59 -2.19 -6.52
C TYR A 153 3.24 -3.12 -5.49
N PRO A 154 2.46 -3.87 -4.70
CA PRO A 154 3.01 -4.77 -3.71
C PRO A 154 3.97 -5.79 -4.34
N GLN A 155 5.16 -5.95 -3.77
CA GLN A 155 6.10 -6.99 -4.20
C GLN A 155 5.81 -8.32 -3.50
N LEU A 156 5.13 -8.30 -2.36
CA LEU A 156 4.77 -9.47 -1.57
C LEU A 156 3.25 -9.51 -1.39
N THR A 157 2.63 -10.65 -1.70
CA THR A 157 1.23 -10.93 -1.39
C THR A 157 1.12 -12.31 -0.75
N ALA A 158 0.25 -12.44 0.24
CA ALA A 158 0.04 -13.68 0.95
C ALA A 158 -1.43 -13.87 1.32
N GLY A 159 -1.86 -15.13 1.37
CA GLY A 159 -3.17 -15.50 1.84
C GLY A 159 -3.11 -16.80 2.63
N ILE A 160 -3.90 -16.90 3.69
CA ILE A 160 -4.06 -18.12 4.49
C ILE A 160 -5.54 -18.36 4.70
N THR A 161 -6.02 -19.52 4.26
CA THR A 161 -7.35 -20.01 4.59
C THR A 161 -7.21 -21.18 5.56
N ALA A 162 -7.91 -21.13 6.68
CA ALA A 162 -7.95 -22.22 7.63
C ALA A 162 -9.39 -22.51 8.03
N GLY A 163 -9.68 -23.76 8.37
CA GLY A 163 -11.00 -24.14 8.81
C GLY A 163 -11.06 -25.56 9.36
N PHE A 164 -12.22 -25.89 9.93
CA PHE A 164 -12.52 -27.23 10.41
C PHE A 164 -14.00 -27.58 10.30
N GLU A 165 -14.28 -28.86 10.29
CA GLU A 165 -15.60 -29.45 10.43
C GLU A 165 -15.60 -30.46 11.58
N TYR A 166 -16.60 -30.41 12.46
CA TYR A 166 -16.77 -31.34 13.56
C TYR A 166 -18.25 -31.52 13.95
N LYS A 167 -18.79 -32.72 13.77
CA LYS A 167 -20.14 -33.08 14.20
C LYS A 167 -21.22 -32.06 13.84
N GLY A 168 -21.18 -31.54 12.62
CA GLY A 168 -22.12 -30.56 12.10
C GLY A 168 -21.69 -29.12 12.27
N PHE A 169 -20.75 -28.80 13.15
CA PHE A 169 -20.10 -27.50 13.19
C PHE A 169 -19.10 -27.35 12.06
N ASP A 170 -19.05 -26.19 11.44
CA ASP A 170 -18.04 -25.78 10.51
C ASP A 170 -17.54 -24.36 10.85
N PHE A 171 -16.24 -24.18 10.67
CA PHE A 171 -15.58 -22.91 10.83
C PHE A 171 -14.60 -22.71 9.69
N SER A 172 -14.51 -21.48 9.17
CA SER A 172 -13.47 -21.10 8.23
C SER A 172 -13.08 -19.64 8.41
N MET A 173 -11.83 -19.33 8.09
CA MET A 173 -11.31 -17.96 8.06
C MET A 173 -10.37 -17.77 6.88
N LEU A 174 -10.32 -16.55 6.36
CA LEU A 174 -9.41 -16.10 5.33
C LEU A 174 -8.66 -14.88 5.81
N TRP A 175 -7.35 -14.99 5.90
CA TRP A 175 -6.43 -13.90 6.04
C TRP A 175 -5.77 -13.59 4.70
N ALA A 176 -5.65 -12.31 4.37
CA ALA A 176 -4.91 -11.86 3.21
C ALA A 176 -4.10 -10.61 3.56
N GLY A 177 -2.98 -10.46 2.90
CA GLY A 177 -2.12 -9.31 3.13
C GLY A 177 -1.17 -9.03 1.97
N SER A 178 -0.60 -7.85 2.01
CA SER A 178 0.46 -7.43 1.09
C SER A 178 1.56 -6.71 1.84
N GLY A 179 2.75 -6.75 1.27
CA GLY A 179 3.94 -6.12 1.84
C GLY A 179 4.86 -5.57 0.78
N LYS A 180 5.87 -4.82 1.23
CA LYS A 180 6.80 -4.10 0.35
C LYS A 180 6.05 -3.21 -0.64
N VAL A 181 5.18 -2.38 -0.11
CA VAL A 181 4.36 -1.42 -0.84
C VAL A 181 4.34 -0.10 -0.07
N SER A 182 4.49 1.01 -0.76
CA SER A 182 4.37 2.35 -0.17
C SER A 182 3.27 3.13 -0.85
N ARG A 183 2.65 4.04 -0.09
CA ARG A 183 1.61 4.95 -0.56
C ARG A 183 1.92 6.37 -0.10
N PHE A 184 1.77 7.33 -0.99
CA PHE A 184 1.68 8.72 -0.56
C PHE A 184 0.33 8.96 0.11
N ILE A 185 0.33 9.71 1.19
CA ILE A 185 -0.91 10.24 1.74
C ILE A 185 -1.50 11.22 0.74
N SER A 186 -2.76 11.01 0.35
CA SER A 186 -3.42 11.88 -0.62
C SER A 186 -3.50 13.32 -0.13
N ALA A 187 -3.55 14.29 -1.07
CA ALA A 187 -3.64 15.70 -0.72
C ALA A 187 -4.87 16.01 0.15
N GLY A 188 -6.00 15.34 -0.07
CA GLY A 188 -7.20 15.50 0.74
C GLY A 188 -7.05 15.07 2.20
N LEU A 189 -6.07 14.21 2.48
CA LEU A 189 -5.78 13.74 3.84
C LEU A 189 -4.58 14.45 4.49
N ARG A 190 -3.75 15.19 3.74
CA ARG A 190 -2.55 15.83 4.28
C ARG A 190 -2.57 17.35 4.29
N VAL A 191 -3.40 17.99 3.43
CA VAL A 191 -3.47 19.47 3.33
C VAL A 191 -4.54 19.99 4.28
N PRO A 192 -4.19 20.70 5.35
CA PRO A 192 -5.17 21.35 6.23
C PRO A 192 -6.03 22.32 5.45
N PHE A 193 -7.35 22.30 5.63
CA PHE A 193 -8.31 23.16 4.93
C PHE A 193 -8.16 23.17 3.41
N GLY A 194 -7.72 22.04 2.82
CA GLY A 194 -7.43 21.92 1.40
C GLY A 194 -8.57 22.36 0.50
N GLY A 195 -8.28 23.24 -0.46
CA GLY A 195 -9.26 23.76 -1.41
C GLY A 195 -10.40 24.58 -0.79
N GLY A 196 -10.31 24.95 0.48
CA GLY A 196 -11.35 25.69 1.22
C GLY A 196 -12.58 24.86 1.60
N ASN A 197 -12.65 23.59 1.18
CA ASN A 197 -13.81 22.70 1.37
C ASN A 197 -13.55 21.55 2.36
N TYR A 198 -12.30 21.30 2.75
CA TYR A 198 -11.93 20.25 3.68
C TYR A 198 -11.68 20.81 5.08
N GLY A 199 -12.10 20.06 6.10
CA GLY A 199 -11.79 20.35 7.49
C GLY A 199 -10.40 19.88 7.90
N LEU A 200 -10.14 19.90 9.20
CA LEU A 200 -8.98 19.26 9.82
C LEU A 200 -9.34 17.82 10.22
N LEU A 201 -8.44 16.90 9.96
CA LEU A 201 -8.53 15.57 10.50
C LEU A 201 -7.89 15.52 11.89
N GLN A 202 -8.37 14.63 12.76
CA GLN A 202 -7.90 14.54 14.14
C GLN A 202 -6.37 14.38 14.23
N TYR A 203 -5.77 13.50 13.41
CA TYR A 203 -4.33 13.31 13.43
C TYR A 203 -3.53 14.56 13.03
N MET A 204 -4.10 15.45 12.18
CA MET A 204 -3.47 16.72 11.85
C MET A 204 -3.42 17.64 13.06
N ILE A 205 -4.43 17.57 13.94
CA ILE A 205 -4.47 18.37 15.17
C ILE A 205 -3.51 17.77 16.21
N ASP A 206 -3.50 16.45 16.34
CA ASP A 206 -2.74 15.77 17.39
C ASP A 206 -1.22 15.74 17.10
N ASP A 207 -0.84 15.63 15.83
CA ASP A 207 0.53 15.39 15.39
C ASP A 207 1.23 16.65 14.79
N HIS A 208 0.56 17.84 14.75
CA HIS A 208 1.19 19.00 14.13
C HIS A 208 2.27 19.63 15.01
N TRP A 209 3.23 20.24 14.33
CA TRP A 209 4.30 20.95 14.98
C TRP A 209 3.80 22.26 15.62
N THR A 210 4.14 22.44 16.89
CA THR A 210 4.09 23.68 17.63
C THR A 210 5.38 23.80 18.47
N PRO A 211 5.73 24.94 19.05
CA PRO A 211 6.88 25.02 19.96
C PRO A 211 6.84 24.00 21.11
N GLU A 212 5.63 23.67 21.59
CA GLU A 212 5.43 22.70 22.69
C GLU A 212 5.52 21.25 22.23
N THR A 213 5.23 20.98 20.97
CA THR A 213 5.24 19.62 20.38
C THR A 213 6.44 19.37 19.46
N ALA A 214 7.41 20.27 19.42
CA ALA A 214 8.53 20.23 18.47
C ALA A 214 9.28 18.88 18.43
N GLU A 215 9.46 18.24 19.60
CA GLU A 215 10.17 16.94 19.71
C GLU A 215 9.30 15.72 19.31
N THR A 216 7.98 15.85 19.27
CA THR A 216 7.06 14.73 19.08
C THR A 216 6.18 14.88 17.84
N ALA A 217 6.19 16.03 17.21
CA ALA A 217 5.41 16.33 16.02
C ALA A 217 5.75 15.37 14.87
N LYS A 218 4.72 14.95 14.12
CA LYS A 218 4.86 14.09 12.95
C LYS A 218 4.36 14.75 11.67
N THR A 219 3.73 15.92 11.80
CA THR A 219 3.28 16.74 10.67
C THR A 219 3.75 18.17 10.83
N PRO A 220 3.90 18.93 9.73
CA PRO A 220 4.38 20.31 9.80
C PRO A 220 3.44 21.21 10.60
N ARG A 221 3.93 22.39 10.97
CA ARG A 221 3.07 23.45 11.49
C ARG A 221 1.92 23.74 10.53
N PHE A 222 0.81 24.20 11.05
CA PHE A 222 -0.26 24.67 10.18
C PHE A 222 0.18 25.88 9.35
N SER A 223 0.04 25.74 8.04
CA SER A 223 0.30 26.80 7.07
C SER A 223 -0.75 26.73 5.96
N GLY A 224 -0.91 27.79 5.19
CA GLY A 224 -1.87 27.79 4.08
C GLY A 224 -1.53 26.73 3.03
N ALA A 225 -2.53 26.28 2.27
CA ALA A 225 -2.37 25.30 1.19
C ALA A 225 -1.32 25.71 0.13
N ALA A 226 -0.99 27.01 0.05
CA ALA A 226 0.07 27.55 -0.80
C ALA A 226 1.48 27.14 -0.34
N ASN A 227 1.67 26.65 0.89
CA ASN A 227 2.96 26.12 1.33
C ASN A 227 3.19 24.75 0.74
N ALA A 228 3.63 24.72 -0.52
CA ALA A 228 3.95 23.49 -1.25
C ALA A 228 5.01 22.66 -0.54
N ASN A 229 5.95 23.30 0.15
CA ASN A 229 7.03 22.62 0.87
C ASN A 229 6.49 21.65 1.91
N ASN A 230 5.49 22.05 2.69
CA ASN A 230 4.94 21.23 3.77
C ASN A 230 4.00 20.14 3.27
N TYR A 231 3.16 20.42 2.27
CA TYR A 231 2.01 19.56 1.99
C TYR A 231 1.96 18.96 0.58
N THR A 232 2.56 19.61 -0.43
CA THR A 232 2.41 19.14 -1.81
C THR A 232 3.64 18.43 -2.33
N ARG A 233 4.84 18.71 -1.80
CA ARG A 233 6.07 17.98 -2.17
C ARG A 233 5.96 16.50 -1.81
N ASN A 234 6.20 15.66 -2.78
CA ASN A 234 6.37 14.24 -2.54
C ASN A 234 7.65 14.01 -1.75
N SER A 235 7.56 13.39 -0.59
CA SER A 235 8.70 13.20 0.31
C SER A 235 8.49 11.99 1.23
N THR A 236 9.53 11.59 1.92
CA THR A 236 9.45 10.55 2.95
C THR A 236 8.55 10.94 4.12
N LEU A 237 8.28 12.22 4.33
CA LEU A 237 7.30 12.69 5.32
C LEU A 237 5.89 12.13 5.03
N TRP A 238 5.48 12.15 3.76
CA TRP A 238 4.14 11.77 3.32
C TRP A 238 4.07 10.40 2.65
N LEU A 239 5.20 9.74 2.41
CA LEU A 239 5.25 8.36 1.94
C LEU A 239 5.20 7.41 3.13
N LYS A 240 4.19 6.57 3.20
CA LYS A 240 3.99 5.61 4.29
C LYS A 240 4.08 4.18 3.81
N ASP A 241 4.48 3.28 4.70
CA ASP A 241 4.37 1.85 4.47
C ASP A 241 2.89 1.46 4.46
N ALA A 242 2.43 0.91 3.35
CA ALA A 242 1.06 0.44 3.16
C ALA A 242 0.95 -1.09 3.25
N SER A 243 1.94 -1.74 3.85
CA SER A 243 1.87 -3.18 4.14
C SER A 243 0.77 -3.44 5.17
N TYR A 244 0.02 -4.53 4.96
CA TYR A 244 -1.09 -4.89 5.84
C TYR A 244 -1.34 -6.39 5.88
N ILE A 245 -2.04 -6.84 6.92
CA ILE A 245 -2.68 -8.15 7.03
C ILE A 245 -4.13 -7.93 7.48
N ARG A 246 -5.09 -8.54 6.78
CA ARG A 246 -6.52 -8.38 7.04
C ARG A 246 -7.22 -9.72 7.18
N LEU A 247 -8.06 -9.84 8.20
CA LEU A 247 -9.05 -10.91 8.31
C LEU A 247 -10.21 -10.59 7.37
N LYS A 248 -10.10 -11.13 6.14
CA LYS A 248 -11.04 -10.85 5.04
C LYS A 248 -12.39 -11.49 5.24
N ASN A 249 -12.40 -12.70 5.78
CA ASN A 249 -13.63 -13.44 5.99
C ASN A 249 -13.49 -14.39 7.18
N VAL A 250 -14.54 -14.48 7.97
CA VAL A 250 -14.74 -15.52 9.00
C VAL A 250 -16.15 -16.04 8.85
N GLN A 251 -16.31 -17.35 8.91
CA GLN A 251 -17.61 -17.97 8.91
C GLN A 251 -17.67 -19.09 9.96
N ILE A 252 -18.78 -19.15 10.68
CA ILE A 252 -19.11 -20.26 11.59
C ILE A 252 -20.51 -20.74 11.25
N GLY A 253 -20.69 -22.04 11.17
CA GLY A 253 -21.96 -22.63 10.84
C GLY A 253 -22.25 -23.90 11.62
N TYR A 254 -23.52 -24.28 11.64
CA TYR A 254 -23.96 -25.55 12.15
C TYR A 254 -24.99 -26.19 11.22
N THR A 255 -24.72 -27.41 10.82
CA THR A 255 -25.60 -28.22 9.96
C THR A 255 -26.38 -29.24 10.77
N PHE A 256 -27.67 -28.99 10.88
CA PHE A 256 -28.62 -29.94 11.47
C PHE A 256 -28.88 -31.08 10.52
N LYS A 257 -28.77 -32.32 11.04
CA LYS A 257 -29.07 -33.58 10.33
C LYS A 257 -29.87 -34.46 11.28
N GLY A 258 -30.72 -35.33 10.74
CA GLY A 258 -31.45 -36.30 11.54
C GLY A 258 -32.83 -36.63 11.00
N GLU A 259 -33.44 -37.66 11.54
CA GLU A 259 -34.75 -38.19 11.11
C GLU A 259 -35.88 -37.14 11.26
N TRP A 260 -35.77 -36.22 12.22
CA TRP A 260 -36.76 -35.16 12.42
C TRP A 260 -36.82 -34.16 11.24
N MET A 261 -35.71 -33.99 10.50
CA MET A 261 -35.66 -33.16 9.30
C MET A 261 -36.49 -33.75 8.16
N LYS A 262 -36.51 -35.07 8.05
CA LYS A 262 -37.33 -35.78 7.05
C LYS A 262 -38.83 -35.54 7.26
N LYS A 263 -39.25 -35.33 8.53
CA LYS A 263 -40.65 -35.00 8.85
C LYS A 263 -41.11 -33.64 8.29
N ILE A 264 -40.19 -32.75 8.06
CA ILE A 264 -40.43 -31.43 7.45
C ILE A 264 -39.93 -31.35 6.01
N HIS A 265 -39.68 -32.51 5.38
CA HIS A 265 -39.26 -32.67 3.99
C HIS A 265 -37.90 -32.01 3.68
N LEU A 266 -36.99 -31.94 4.68
CA LEU A 266 -35.63 -31.45 4.51
C LEU A 266 -34.62 -32.57 4.66
N LYS A 267 -33.55 -32.57 3.85
CA LYS A 267 -32.38 -33.44 4.03
C LYS A 267 -31.46 -32.91 5.11
N ASN A 268 -31.23 -31.58 5.09
CA ASN A 268 -30.48 -30.90 6.13
C ASN A 268 -30.81 -29.38 6.13
N MET A 269 -30.48 -28.74 7.22
CA MET A 269 -30.58 -27.31 7.42
C MET A 269 -29.26 -26.79 8.00
N ARG A 270 -28.65 -25.79 7.37
CA ARG A 270 -27.46 -25.13 7.92
C ARG A 270 -27.77 -23.69 8.28
N ILE A 271 -27.49 -23.31 9.52
CA ILE A 271 -27.49 -21.92 10.00
C ILE A 271 -26.02 -21.50 10.09
N TYR A 272 -25.72 -20.29 9.60
CA TYR A 272 -24.36 -19.75 9.68
C TYR A 272 -24.36 -18.25 9.95
N ALA A 273 -23.26 -17.79 10.54
CA ALA A 273 -22.90 -16.39 10.63
C ALA A 273 -21.57 -16.16 9.92
N SER A 274 -21.43 -15.04 9.23
CA SER A 274 -20.17 -14.64 8.62
C SER A 274 -19.87 -13.18 8.88
N GLY A 275 -18.59 -12.86 8.91
CA GLY A 275 -18.10 -11.51 9.00
C GLY A 275 -17.02 -11.25 7.96
N GLU A 276 -17.01 -10.04 7.40
CA GLU A 276 -16.04 -9.61 6.40
C GLU A 276 -15.27 -8.39 6.87
N ASN A 277 -13.97 -8.32 6.55
CA ASN A 277 -13.08 -7.21 6.89
C ASN A 277 -13.02 -6.88 8.39
N LEU A 278 -13.06 -7.90 9.25
CA LEU A 278 -13.24 -7.74 10.70
C LEU A 278 -12.04 -7.11 11.38
N LEU A 279 -10.82 -7.45 10.96
CA LEU A 279 -9.58 -6.96 11.56
C LEU A 279 -8.60 -6.57 10.48
N THR A 280 -7.93 -5.45 10.66
CA THR A 280 -6.83 -5.01 9.78
C THR A 280 -5.66 -4.56 10.66
N PHE A 281 -4.48 -5.12 10.37
CA PHE A 281 -3.20 -4.69 10.94
C PHE A 281 -2.40 -4.02 9.83
N ASP A 282 -2.15 -2.74 9.97
CA ASP A 282 -1.44 -1.92 8.98
C ASP A 282 -0.58 -0.85 9.66
N HIS A 283 0.30 -0.22 8.89
CA HIS A 283 1.13 0.91 9.33
C HIS A 283 0.58 2.26 8.86
N LEU A 284 -0.36 2.28 7.92
CA LEU A 284 -0.87 3.50 7.32
C LEU A 284 -1.79 4.30 8.27
N LYS A 285 -2.66 3.63 9.02
CA LYS A 285 -3.55 4.12 10.08
C LYS A 285 -4.60 5.19 9.69
N ILE A 286 -4.31 6.03 8.73
CA ILE A 286 -5.14 7.19 8.35
C ILE A 286 -6.01 6.95 7.12
N ALA A 287 -5.78 5.85 6.40
CA ALA A 287 -6.54 5.45 5.23
C ALA A 287 -6.53 3.92 5.09
N ASP A 288 -7.39 3.37 4.24
CA ASP A 288 -7.37 1.94 3.94
C ASP A 288 -6.08 1.59 3.16
N PRO A 289 -5.27 0.63 3.63
CA PRO A 289 -4.00 0.28 2.99
C PRO A 289 -4.15 -0.35 1.59
N GLU A 290 -5.34 -0.83 1.22
CA GLU A 290 -5.64 -1.33 -0.12
C GLU A 290 -6.01 -0.19 -1.09
N ALA A 291 -6.35 1.00 -0.58
CA ALA A 291 -6.70 2.13 -1.42
C ALA A 291 -5.47 2.65 -2.16
N THR A 292 -5.65 3.01 -3.44
CA THR A 292 -4.65 3.77 -4.21
C THR A 292 -4.60 5.22 -3.72
N ASP A 293 -3.51 5.94 -4.00
CA ASP A 293 -3.27 7.29 -3.48
C ASP A 293 -4.43 8.26 -3.80
N ASP A 294 -5.04 8.12 -4.97
CA ASP A 294 -6.20 8.91 -5.43
C ASP A 294 -7.53 8.50 -4.78
N LYS A 295 -7.60 7.30 -4.17
CA LYS A 295 -8.80 6.73 -3.57
C LYS A 295 -8.83 6.71 -2.05
N GLN A 296 -7.76 7.12 -1.38
CA GLN A 296 -7.69 7.15 0.08
C GLN A 296 -8.77 8.04 0.73
N PHE A 297 -9.28 9.01 0.00
CA PHE A 297 -10.34 9.92 0.44
C PHE A 297 -11.76 9.40 0.16
N GLN A 298 -11.87 8.18 -0.39
CA GLN A 298 -13.16 7.55 -0.66
C GLN A 298 -13.68 6.82 0.58
N TYR A 299 -14.89 6.33 0.47
CA TYR A 299 -15.54 5.59 1.54
C TYR A 299 -14.71 4.34 1.92
N PRO A 300 -14.34 4.15 3.20
CA PRO A 300 -13.50 3.02 3.61
C PRO A 300 -14.24 1.69 3.47
N LEU A 301 -13.48 0.60 3.37
CA LEU A 301 -14.01 -0.76 3.41
C LEU A 301 -14.78 -0.98 4.71
N GLN A 302 -16.01 -1.46 4.59
CA GLN A 302 -16.88 -1.73 5.73
C GLN A 302 -16.65 -3.11 6.32
N MET A 303 -16.84 -3.22 7.63
CA MET A 303 -17.11 -4.51 8.27
C MET A 303 -18.55 -4.92 7.95
N ILE A 304 -18.73 -6.17 7.50
CA ILE A 304 -20.04 -6.70 7.15
C ILE A 304 -20.29 -7.94 7.99
N PHE A 305 -21.47 -8.03 8.57
CA PHE A 305 -21.94 -9.20 9.32
C PHE A 305 -23.19 -9.75 8.66
N ASN A 306 -23.19 -11.05 8.41
CA ASN A 306 -24.32 -11.75 7.81
C ASN A 306 -24.74 -12.94 8.68
N ILE A 307 -26.05 -13.21 8.70
CA ILE A 307 -26.62 -14.45 9.21
C ILE A 307 -27.39 -15.09 8.07
N GLY A 308 -27.16 -16.36 7.82
CA GLY A 308 -27.78 -17.07 6.71
C GLY A 308 -28.35 -18.42 7.10
N LEU A 309 -29.29 -18.86 6.30
CA LEU A 309 -29.96 -20.15 6.42
C LEU A 309 -29.95 -20.85 5.05
N ASN A 310 -29.39 -22.06 5.01
CA ASN A 310 -29.43 -22.94 3.84
C ASN A 310 -30.35 -24.12 4.13
N LEU A 311 -31.33 -24.36 3.27
CA LEU A 311 -32.28 -25.49 3.33
C LEU A 311 -32.05 -26.39 2.13
N ASN A 312 -31.83 -27.69 2.36
CA ASN A 312 -31.74 -28.70 1.33
C ASN A 312 -32.95 -29.63 1.44
N PHE A 313 -33.67 -29.77 0.36
CA PHE A 313 -34.88 -30.58 0.22
C PHE A 313 -34.58 -31.98 -0.34
#